data_8b399cd8215e4667236cbeb3dd424bb9
#
_entry.id   8b399cd8215e4667236cbeb3dd424bb9
#
_cell.length_a   1.000
_cell.length_b   1.000
_cell.length_c   1.000
_cell.angle_alpha   90.00
_cell.angle_beta   90.00
_cell.angle_gamma   90.00
#
_symmetry.space_group_name_H-M   'P 1'
#
loop_
_entity.id
_entity.type
_entity.pdbx_description
1 polymer ?
#
loop_
_entity_poly.entity_id
_entity_poly.type
_entity_poly.pdbx_seq_one_letter_code
_entity_poly.pdbx_strand_id
1 'polypeptide(L)'
;MKCKACKRDIPDESIFCLHCGAKLVRSRGKSGVVVPVPRRQKNGTWWAEIMDKGIRYTIKGETEAEYYARAEAFKAGLIEAKNRGKGKQTLARILKDYIDSVEDILSPSTIRGYRIVERNRFQTYMDKPVDTIDFQRMLADETRKKLSPKSIVNAWGLVTAALKAAGIERPEVKRPQLPGSDEDFLDFKEIKKFVAAAEGDSAEAAVLLALHGLRTSEFMDLDVKQITKDKIKITGATVPNSDNKYVHKDTNKNDTSRREVPILIPRLLEILPESGKAVTIHPSSVRRGIQRICSKASVTQVSAHDLRRSFASLAFHLKWDAETTRQLGGWKNLDVVNKIYRKLADADKNRDVKKMQKFYQK
;
A
#
# COMPACT_ATOMS: atom_id res chain seq x y z
N MET A 1 -28.52 16.99 -40.88
CA MET A 1 -27.90 16.08 -41.89
C MET A 1 -28.95 15.32 -42.66
N LYS A 2 -28.59 14.74 -43.84
CA LYS A 2 -29.55 13.92 -44.62
C LYS A 2 -29.43 12.43 -44.31
N CYS A 3 -30.57 11.78 -44.13
CA CYS A 3 -30.63 10.32 -43.97
C CYS A 3 -30.11 9.58 -45.20
N LYS A 4 -29.16 8.65 -45.04
CA LYS A 4 -28.61 7.89 -46.17
C LYS A 4 -29.63 6.92 -46.79
N ALA A 5 -30.63 6.49 -46.02
CA ALA A 5 -31.63 5.52 -46.52
C ALA A 5 -32.82 6.19 -47.23
N CYS A 6 -33.43 7.26 -46.65
CA CYS A 6 -34.59 7.92 -47.25
C CYS A 6 -34.31 9.34 -47.78
N LYS A 7 -33.08 9.82 -47.64
CA LYS A 7 -32.57 11.13 -48.12
C LYS A 7 -33.28 12.38 -47.60
N ARG A 8 -34.20 12.23 -46.62
CA ARG A 8 -34.86 13.37 -45.97
C ARG A 8 -33.99 14.06 -44.94
N ASP A 9 -34.23 15.31 -44.72
CA ASP A 9 -33.49 16.10 -43.72
C ASP A 9 -33.90 15.64 -42.30
N ILE A 10 -32.88 15.54 -41.44
CA ILE A 10 -33.00 15.09 -40.07
C ILE A 10 -32.07 15.95 -39.20
N PRO A 11 -32.41 16.18 -37.93
CA PRO A 11 -31.52 16.88 -37.00
C PRO A 11 -30.14 16.23 -36.94
N ASP A 12 -29.08 17.05 -36.82
CA ASP A 12 -27.68 16.59 -36.89
C ASP A 12 -27.28 15.62 -35.76
N GLU A 13 -28.03 15.64 -34.66
CA GLU A 13 -27.79 14.78 -33.50
C GLU A 13 -28.63 13.50 -33.53
N SER A 14 -29.43 13.27 -34.60
CA SER A 14 -30.32 12.11 -34.69
C SER A 14 -29.53 10.81 -34.86
N ILE A 15 -29.79 9.84 -34.00
CA ILE A 15 -29.23 8.49 -34.07
C ILE A 15 -30.04 7.61 -35.04
N PHE A 16 -31.32 7.93 -35.23
CA PHE A 16 -32.26 7.29 -36.14
C PHE A 16 -32.98 8.32 -36.99
N CYS A 17 -33.27 7.95 -38.21
CA CYS A 17 -34.11 8.76 -39.07
C CYS A 17 -35.57 8.79 -38.57
N LEU A 18 -36.11 9.96 -38.25
CA LEU A 18 -37.47 10.15 -37.79
C LEU A 18 -38.52 9.76 -38.87
N HIS A 19 -38.12 9.63 -40.13
CA HIS A 19 -39.02 9.36 -41.25
C HIS A 19 -39.03 7.89 -41.69
N CYS A 20 -37.91 7.14 -41.55
CA CYS A 20 -37.82 5.76 -42.02
C CYS A 20 -37.22 4.78 -41.01
N GLY A 21 -36.89 5.25 -39.78
CA GLY A 21 -36.32 4.42 -38.72
C GLY A 21 -34.87 3.96 -38.94
N ALA A 22 -34.27 4.31 -40.10
CA ALA A 22 -32.91 3.86 -40.41
C ALA A 22 -31.86 4.43 -39.40
N LYS A 23 -30.96 3.58 -38.96
CA LYS A 23 -29.87 3.95 -38.06
C LYS A 23 -28.84 4.84 -38.72
N LEU A 24 -28.46 5.94 -38.10
CA LEU A 24 -27.61 6.96 -38.72
C LEU A 24 -26.16 6.92 -38.22
N VAL A 25 -25.92 6.66 -36.95
CA VAL A 25 -24.57 6.64 -36.36
C VAL A 25 -24.50 5.68 -35.16
N ARG A 26 -23.39 4.97 -34.98
CA ARG A 26 -22.98 4.40 -33.68
C ARG A 26 -22.17 5.45 -32.93
N SER A 27 -22.75 6.17 -32.02
CA SER A 27 -21.95 7.04 -31.14
C SER A 27 -21.35 6.19 -30.00
N ARG A 28 -20.02 6.18 -29.90
CA ARG A 28 -19.35 5.86 -28.65
C ARG A 28 -19.40 7.12 -27.80
N GLY A 29 -20.32 7.17 -26.84
CA GLY A 29 -20.37 8.30 -25.91
C GLY A 29 -19.15 8.34 -24.99
N LYS A 30 -18.84 9.52 -24.47
CA LYS A 30 -17.74 9.78 -23.51
C LYS A 30 -17.86 8.99 -22.19
N SER A 31 -18.99 8.32 -21.92
CA SER A 31 -19.27 7.57 -20.69
C SER A 31 -18.77 6.11 -20.69
N GLY A 32 -18.15 5.63 -21.75
CA GLY A 32 -17.71 4.22 -21.87
C GLY A 32 -18.84 3.19 -22.04
N VAL A 33 -20.10 3.62 -22.00
CA VAL A 33 -21.27 2.73 -22.18
C VAL A 33 -21.48 2.45 -23.66
N VAL A 34 -21.32 1.17 -24.08
CA VAL A 34 -21.56 0.73 -25.45
C VAL A 34 -22.98 0.19 -25.58
N VAL A 35 -23.75 0.74 -26.53
CA VAL A 35 -25.08 0.22 -26.84
C VAL A 35 -24.93 -0.95 -27.82
N PRO A 36 -25.26 -2.18 -27.39
CA PRO A 36 -25.14 -3.36 -28.25
C PRO A 36 -26.25 -3.45 -29.31
N VAL A 37 -26.05 -4.26 -30.34
CA VAL A 37 -27.09 -4.58 -31.30
C VAL A 37 -28.15 -5.46 -30.62
N PRO A 38 -29.45 -5.09 -30.68
CA PRO A 38 -30.49 -5.86 -30.03
C PRO A 38 -30.80 -7.15 -30.73
N ARG A 39 -31.32 -8.12 -29.99
CA ARG A 39 -31.84 -9.39 -30.50
C ARG A 39 -33.37 -9.36 -30.46
N ARG A 40 -34.03 -9.95 -31.44
CA ARG A 40 -35.47 -10.09 -31.48
C ARG A 40 -35.88 -11.36 -30.74
N GLN A 41 -36.80 -11.23 -29.78
CA GLN A 41 -37.41 -12.35 -29.04
C GLN A 41 -38.54 -13.01 -29.87
N LYS A 42 -38.91 -14.25 -29.53
CA LYS A 42 -40.04 -14.94 -30.16
C LYS A 42 -41.35 -14.20 -30.11
N ASN A 43 -41.53 -13.37 -29.09
CA ASN A 43 -42.74 -12.50 -28.90
C ASN A 43 -42.66 -11.17 -29.69
N GLY A 44 -41.67 -11.01 -30.58
CA GLY A 44 -41.49 -9.80 -31.38
C GLY A 44 -40.71 -8.66 -30.72
N THR A 45 -40.48 -8.69 -29.41
CA THR A 45 -39.77 -7.64 -28.66
C THR A 45 -38.28 -7.63 -28.97
N TRP A 46 -37.69 -6.45 -29.17
CA TRP A 46 -36.28 -6.24 -29.33
C TRP A 46 -35.62 -5.99 -27.98
N TRP A 47 -34.45 -6.58 -27.71
CA TRP A 47 -33.79 -6.42 -26.43
C TRP A 47 -32.29 -6.66 -26.52
N ALA A 48 -31.53 -6.04 -25.61
CA ALA A 48 -30.16 -6.41 -25.32
C ALA A 48 -29.79 -6.02 -23.88
N GLU A 49 -28.63 -6.50 -23.46
CA GLU A 49 -28.04 -6.12 -22.17
C GLU A 49 -26.97 -5.05 -22.38
N ILE A 50 -27.06 -3.97 -21.63
CA ILE A 50 -26.09 -2.88 -21.59
C ILE A 50 -25.30 -2.99 -20.28
N MET A 51 -23.98 -2.84 -20.37
CA MET A 51 -23.10 -2.76 -19.20
C MET A 51 -22.84 -1.29 -18.87
N ASP A 52 -23.12 -0.91 -17.62
CA ASP A 52 -22.73 0.37 -17.06
C ASP A 52 -22.10 0.13 -15.67
N LYS A 53 -20.86 0.58 -15.48
CA LYS A 53 -20.09 0.44 -14.23
C LYS A 53 -20.12 -0.99 -13.64
N GLY A 54 -20.04 -2.01 -14.53
CA GLY A 54 -20.07 -3.42 -14.15
C GLY A 54 -21.46 -3.99 -13.83
N ILE A 55 -22.52 -3.20 -13.96
CA ILE A 55 -23.91 -3.63 -13.78
C ILE A 55 -24.54 -3.91 -15.15
N ARG A 56 -25.27 -5.01 -15.26
CA ARG A 56 -26.03 -5.36 -16.46
C ARG A 56 -27.45 -4.82 -16.36
N TYR A 57 -27.85 -4.12 -17.38
CA TYR A 57 -29.20 -3.57 -17.52
C TYR A 57 -29.86 -4.16 -18.76
N THR A 58 -31.10 -4.62 -18.63
CA THR A 58 -31.88 -5.09 -19.78
C THR A 58 -32.72 -3.95 -20.33
N ILE A 59 -32.48 -3.56 -21.56
CA ILE A 59 -33.33 -2.60 -22.31
C ILE A 59 -34.15 -3.39 -23.28
N LYS A 60 -35.45 -3.01 -23.40
CA LYS A 60 -36.45 -3.61 -24.31
C LYS A 60 -37.13 -2.53 -25.10
N GLY A 61 -37.56 -2.85 -26.33
CA GLY A 61 -38.41 -2.02 -27.17
C GLY A 61 -39.35 -2.91 -28.02
N GLU A 62 -40.50 -2.46 -28.37
CA GLU A 62 -41.42 -3.16 -29.27
C GLU A 62 -40.89 -3.17 -30.71
N THR A 63 -40.17 -2.11 -31.07
CA THR A 63 -39.44 -1.99 -32.32
C THR A 63 -37.93 -1.83 -32.07
N GLU A 64 -37.11 -2.11 -33.12
CA GLU A 64 -35.68 -1.87 -33.04
C GLU A 64 -35.31 -0.40 -32.77
N ALA A 65 -36.09 0.51 -33.40
CA ALA A 65 -35.91 1.95 -33.21
C ALA A 65 -36.19 2.37 -31.76
N GLU A 66 -37.25 1.84 -31.17
CA GLU A 66 -37.62 2.09 -29.77
C GLU A 66 -36.54 1.56 -28.81
N TYR A 67 -36.01 0.36 -29.07
CA TYR A 67 -34.91 -0.17 -28.27
C TYR A 67 -33.73 0.82 -28.26
N TYR A 68 -33.29 1.29 -29.42
CA TYR A 68 -32.14 2.21 -29.48
C TYR A 68 -32.43 3.56 -28.83
N ALA A 69 -33.64 4.11 -28.99
CA ALA A 69 -34.04 5.34 -28.30
C ALA A 69 -33.97 5.19 -26.77
N ARG A 70 -34.48 4.07 -26.24
CA ARG A 70 -34.42 3.78 -24.79
C ARG A 70 -32.98 3.51 -24.32
N ALA A 71 -32.18 2.84 -25.13
CA ALA A 71 -30.78 2.58 -24.79
C ALA A 71 -29.94 3.87 -24.71
N GLU A 72 -30.17 4.81 -25.61
CA GLU A 72 -29.51 6.12 -25.54
C GLU A 72 -30.06 6.99 -24.41
N ALA A 73 -31.37 6.95 -24.13
CA ALA A 73 -31.96 7.63 -22.99
C ALA A 73 -31.41 7.08 -21.65
N PHE A 74 -31.20 5.76 -21.56
CA PHE A 74 -30.53 5.14 -20.42
C PHE A 74 -29.09 5.63 -20.28
N LYS A 75 -28.34 5.66 -21.37
CA LYS A 75 -26.98 6.16 -21.39
C LYS A 75 -26.86 7.63 -21.02
N ALA A 76 -27.85 8.43 -21.38
CA ALA A 76 -27.97 9.83 -21.00
C ALA A 76 -28.47 10.03 -19.54
N GLY A 77 -28.81 8.95 -18.82
CA GLY A 77 -29.34 9.01 -17.46
C GLY A 77 -30.79 9.51 -17.37
N LEU A 78 -31.50 9.56 -18.49
CA LEU A 78 -32.88 10.06 -18.58
C LEU A 78 -33.92 9.00 -18.18
N ILE A 79 -33.60 7.73 -18.24
CA ILE A 79 -34.46 6.62 -17.82
C ILE A 79 -33.71 5.60 -16.98
N GLU A 80 -34.42 4.94 -16.09
CA GLU A 80 -33.93 3.77 -15.38
C GLU A 80 -34.26 2.49 -16.17
N ALA A 81 -33.33 1.56 -16.25
CA ALA A 81 -33.56 0.27 -16.82
C ALA A 81 -33.61 -0.82 -15.75
N LYS A 82 -34.27 -1.93 -16.05
CA LYS A 82 -34.32 -3.05 -15.10
C LYS A 82 -32.94 -3.58 -14.83
N ASN A 83 -32.45 -3.36 -13.63
CA ASN A 83 -31.20 -3.93 -13.16
C ASN A 83 -31.36 -5.46 -13.02
N ARG A 84 -30.56 -6.23 -13.75
CA ARG A 84 -30.48 -7.70 -13.63
C ARG A 84 -29.48 -8.15 -12.58
N GLY A 85 -29.00 -7.22 -11.77
CA GLY A 85 -27.93 -7.44 -10.81
C GLY A 85 -26.56 -7.19 -11.43
N LYS A 86 -25.58 -6.88 -10.60
CA LYS A 86 -24.17 -6.92 -10.97
C LYS A 86 -23.92 -8.30 -11.55
N GLY A 87 -23.51 -8.42 -12.80
CA GLY A 87 -23.02 -9.70 -13.31
C GLY A 87 -22.06 -10.24 -12.25
N LYS A 88 -22.16 -11.56 -11.94
CA LYS A 88 -21.46 -12.20 -10.81
C LYS A 88 -20.03 -11.68 -10.70
N GLN A 89 -19.84 -10.63 -9.91
CA GLN A 89 -18.52 -10.07 -9.66
C GLN A 89 -17.82 -11.04 -8.73
N THR A 90 -16.84 -11.77 -9.27
CA THR A 90 -16.01 -12.65 -8.44
C THR A 90 -15.06 -11.84 -7.59
N LEU A 91 -14.60 -12.41 -6.47
CA LEU A 91 -13.62 -11.75 -5.61
C LEU A 91 -12.35 -11.39 -6.38
N ALA A 92 -11.86 -12.30 -7.24
CA ALA A 92 -10.69 -12.04 -8.09
C ALA A 92 -10.87 -10.82 -8.97
N ARG A 93 -12.04 -10.67 -9.60
CA ARG A 93 -12.34 -9.53 -10.48
C ARG A 93 -12.32 -8.22 -9.72
N ILE A 94 -12.98 -8.17 -8.56
CA ILE A 94 -13.05 -6.96 -7.72
C ILE A 94 -11.66 -6.57 -7.20
N LEU A 95 -10.85 -7.54 -6.75
CA LEU A 95 -9.49 -7.28 -6.30
C LEU A 95 -8.63 -6.74 -7.43
N LYS A 96 -8.67 -7.39 -8.61
CA LYS A 96 -7.92 -6.96 -9.78
C LYS A 96 -8.29 -5.54 -10.20
N ASP A 97 -9.58 -5.26 -10.40
CA ASP A 97 -10.07 -3.96 -10.84
C ASP A 97 -9.68 -2.85 -9.84
N TYR A 98 -9.72 -3.13 -8.54
CA TYR A 98 -9.25 -2.19 -7.51
C TYR A 98 -7.74 -1.95 -7.60
N ILE A 99 -6.93 -3.01 -7.66
CA ILE A 99 -5.46 -2.89 -7.71
C ILE A 99 -5.05 -2.10 -8.96
N ASP A 100 -5.63 -2.42 -10.12
CA ASP A 100 -5.37 -1.71 -11.38
C ASP A 100 -5.75 -0.22 -11.29
N SER A 101 -6.84 0.10 -10.60
CA SER A 101 -7.30 1.50 -10.44
C SER A 101 -6.40 2.36 -9.55
N VAL A 102 -5.60 1.74 -8.67
CA VAL A 102 -4.72 2.46 -7.73
C VAL A 102 -3.23 2.26 -8.04
N GLU A 103 -2.88 1.58 -9.13
CA GLU A 103 -1.51 1.19 -9.45
C GLU A 103 -0.58 2.39 -9.58
N ASP A 104 -1.03 3.45 -10.26
CA ASP A 104 -0.25 4.68 -10.45
C ASP A 104 -0.34 5.66 -9.27
N ILE A 105 -1.26 5.41 -8.31
CA ILE A 105 -1.50 6.30 -7.17
C ILE A 105 -0.72 5.87 -5.94
N LEU A 106 -0.64 4.56 -5.70
CA LEU A 106 -0.02 4.02 -4.50
C LEU A 106 1.47 3.73 -4.70
N SER A 107 2.18 3.55 -3.59
CA SER A 107 3.59 3.17 -3.62
C SER A 107 3.80 1.82 -4.33
N PRO A 108 4.85 1.67 -5.16
CA PRO A 108 5.18 0.40 -5.80
C PRO A 108 5.23 -0.79 -4.83
N SER A 109 5.74 -0.58 -3.62
CA SER A 109 5.77 -1.61 -2.58
C SER A 109 4.38 -1.97 -2.03
N THR A 110 3.43 -1.03 -2.03
CA THR A 110 2.04 -1.29 -1.65
C THR A 110 1.35 -2.13 -2.72
N ILE A 111 1.50 -1.75 -3.98
CA ILE A 111 0.97 -2.52 -5.13
C ILE A 111 1.57 -3.92 -5.15
N ARG A 112 2.88 -4.05 -4.96
CA ARG A 112 3.54 -5.36 -4.80
C ARG A 112 2.88 -6.20 -3.69
N GLY A 113 2.61 -5.59 -2.54
CA GLY A 113 1.91 -6.26 -1.44
C GLY A 113 0.51 -6.74 -1.83
N TYR A 114 -0.24 -5.91 -2.55
CA TYR A 114 -1.57 -6.25 -3.06
C TYR A 114 -1.54 -7.39 -4.08
N ARG A 115 -0.59 -7.37 -5.04
CA ARG A 115 -0.40 -8.47 -6.01
C ARG A 115 0.02 -9.78 -5.34
N ILE A 116 0.78 -9.73 -4.24
CA ILE A 116 1.09 -10.92 -3.43
C ILE A 116 -0.18 -11.48 -2.76
N VAL A 117 -1.05 -10.63 -2.23
CA VAL A 117 -2.34 -11.06 -1.66
C VAL A 117 -3.22 -11.69 -2.73
N GLU A 118 -3.38 -11.03 -3.88
CA GLU A 118 -4.15 -11.52 -5.03
C GLU A 118 -3.70 -12.94 -5.44
N ARG A 119 -2.39 -13.18 -5.52
CA ARG A 119 -1.84 -14.48 -5.97
C ARG A 119 -1.89 -15.58 -4.91
N ASN A 120 -1.81 -15.24 -3.62
CA ASN A 120 -1.50 -16.24 -2.57
C ASN A 120 -2.54 -16.33 -1.45
N ARG A 121 -3.55 -15.44 -1.40
CA ARG A 121 -4.56 -15.42 -0.35
C ARG A 121 -5.94 -15.70 -0.90
N PHE A 122 -6.80 -16.27 -0.07
CA PHE A 122 -8.22 -16.49 -0.38
C PHE A 122 -8.49 -17.30 -1.65
N GLN A 123 -7.56 -18.15 -2.10
CA GLN A 123 -7.61 -18.80 -3.42
C GLN A 123 -8.89 -19.61 -3.65
N THR A 124 -9.43 -20.29 -2.63
CA THR A 124 -10.68 -21.07 -2.71
C THR A 124 -11.94 -20.19 -2.87
N TYR A 125 -11.79 -18.86 -2.76
CA TYR A 125 -12.87 -17.89 -2.84
C TYR A 125 -12.75 -16.95 -4.03
N MET A 126 -11.62 -16.95 -4.73
CA MET A 126 -11.33 -16.00 -5.81
C MET A 126 -12.36 -16.06 -6.94
N ASP A 127 -12.78 -17.26 -7.35
CA ASP A 127 -13.74 -17.45 -8.44
C ASP A 127 -15.21 -17.39 -7.97
N LYS A 128 -15.46 -17.23 -6.67
CA LYS A 128 -16.81 -17.17 -6.13
C LYS A 128 -17.41 -15.77 -6.32
N PRO A 129 -18.69 -15.69 -6.68
CA PRO A 129 -19.43 -14.42 -6.62
C PRO A 129 -19.42 -13.86 -5.21
N VAL A 130 -19.15 -12.56 -5.08
CA VAL A 130 -18.96 -11.90 -3.76
C VAL A 130 -20.18 -11.97 -2.87
N ASP A 131 -21.36 -11.95 -3.48
CA ASP A 131 -22.67 -12.08 -2.80
C ASP A 131 -22.92 -13.49 -2.20
N THR A 132 -22.10 -14.48 -2.58
CA THR A 132 -22.19 -15.86 -2.07
C THR A 132 -21.08 -16.21 -1.08
N ILE A 133 -20.17 -15.28 -0.79
CA ILE A 133 -19.01 -15.54 0.09
C ILE A 133 -19.40 -15.33 1.54
N ASP A 134 -19.23 -16.36 2.36
CA ASP A 134 -19.13 -16.23 3.81
C ASP A 134 -17.73 -15.72 4.18
N PHE A 135 -17.61 -14.39 4.39
CA PHE A 135 -16.35 -13.74 4.70
C PHE A 135 -15.79 -14.11 6.06
N GLN A 136 -16.64 -14.48 7.02
CA GLN A 136 -16.16 -14.96 8.33
C GLN A 136 -15.45 -16.30 8.17
N ARG A 137 -16.04 -17.21 7.41
CA ARG A 137 -15.44 -18.51 7.10
C ARG A 137 -14.16 -18.33 6.27
N MET A 138 -14.15 -17.43 5.30
CA MET A 138 -12.95 -17.12 4.50
C MET A 138 -11.76 -16.70 5.38
N LEU A 139 -11.97 -15.85 6.38
CA LEU A 139 -10.93 -15.46 7.34
C LEU A 139 -10.51 -16.62 8.26
N ALA A 140 -11.47 -17.44 8.70
CA ALA A 140 -11.17 -18.62 9.50
C ALA A 140 -10.31 -19.63 8.74
N ASP A 141 -10.57 -19.85 7.45
CA ASP A 141 -9.78 -20.72 6.60
C ASP A 141 -8.33 -20.21 6.41
N GLU A 142 -8.13 -18.90 6.26
CA GLU A 142 -6.78 -18.32 6.22
C GLU A 142 -6.06 -18.46 7.58
N THR A 143 -6.79 -18.35 8.68
CA THR A 143 -6.23 -18.53 10.03
C THR A 143 -5.73 -19.97 10.24
N ARG A 144 -6.45 -20.96 9.74
CA ARG A 144 -6.05 -22.39 9.79
C ARG A 144 -4.75 -22.69 9.04
N LYS A 145 -4.37 -21.86 8.06
CA LYS A 145 -3.09 -21.99 7.34
C LYS A 145 -1.87 -21.55 8.17
N LYS A 146 -2.03 -21.29 9.47
CA LYS A 146 -0.97 -20.86 10.41
C LYS A 146 -0.23 -19.58 9.96
N LEU A 147 -0.91 -18.70 9.26
CA LEU A 147 -0.38 -17.39 8.85
C LEU A 147 -0.39 -16.44 10.05
N SER A 148 0.53 -15.45 10.03
CA SER A 148 0.54 -14.45 11.09
C SER A 148 -0.77 -13.63 11.09
N PRO A 149 -1.35 -13.34 12.27
CA PRO A 149 -2.55 -12.50 12.38
C PRO A 149 -2.44 -11.19 11.61
N LYS A 150 -1.27 -10.57 11.63
CA LYS A 150 -1.00 -9.32 10.90
C LYS A 150 -1.12 -9.49 9.40
N SER A 151 -0.63 -10.59 8.84
CA SER A 151 -0.73 -10.88 7.40
C SER A 151 -2.18 -11.06 6.97
N ILE A 152 -3.00 -11.74 7.79
CA ILE A 152 -4.43 -11.95 7.52
C ILE A 152 -5.19 -10.61 7.57
N VAL A 153 -4.94 -9.80 8.61
CA VAL A 153 -5.57 -8.47 8.75
C VAL A 153 -5.20 -7.54 7.60
N ASN A 154 -3.94 -7.57 7.15
CA ASN A 154 -3.51 -6.78 5.99
C ASN A 154 -4.19 -7.24 4.69
N ALA A 155 -4.28 -8.55 4.46
CA ALA A 155 -4.97 -9.10 3.30
C ALA A 155 -6.47 -8.77 3.31
N TRP A 156 -7.11 -8.86 4.48
CA TRP A 156 -8.49 -8.41 4.67
C TRP A 156 -8.68 -6.93 4.40
N GLY A 157 -7.70 -6.10 4.76
CA GLY A 157 -7.69 -4.67 4.44
C GLY A 157 -7.81 -4.39 2.94
N LEU A 158 -7.11 -5.16 2.10
CA LEU A 158 -7.24 -5.08 0.64
C LEU A 158 -8.64 -5.49 0.18
N VAL A 159 -9.18 -6.62 0.68
CA VAL A 159 -10.52 -7.08 0.33
C VAL A 159 -11.56 -6.01 0.64
N THR A 160 -11.53 -5.43 1.84
CA THR A 160 -12.50 -4.39 2.24
C THR A 160 -12.36 -3.10 1.43
N ALA A 161 -11.14 -2.72 1.04
CA ALA A 161 -10.92 -1.56 0.15
C ALA A 161 -11.50 -1.82 -1.25
N ALA A 162 -11.29 -3.01 -1.79
CA ALA A 162 -11.80 -3.41 -3.09
C ALA A 162 -13.34 -3.52 -3.10
N LEU A 163 -13.95 -4.10 -2.07
CA LEU A 163 -15.41 -4.14 -1.90
C LEU A 163 -16.01 -2.73 -1.87
N LYS A 164 -15.41 -1.83 -1.07
CA LYS A 164 -15.84 -0.43 -1.00
C LYS A 164 -15.76 0.27 -2.36
N ALA A 165 -14.67 0.07 -3.10
CA ALA A 165 -14.50 0.65 -4.44
C ALA A 165 -15.54 0.11 -5.43
N ALA A 166 -15.95 -1.16 -5.27
CA ALA A 166 -17.03 -1.77 -6.06
C ALA A 166 -18.45 -1.37 -5.60
N GLY A 167 -18.57 -0.50 -4.60
CA GLY A 167 -19.88 -0.08 -4.04
C GLY A 167 -20.59 -1.20 -3.27
N ILE A 168 -19.84 -2.16 -2.74
CA ILE A 168 -20.35 -3.27 -1.93
C ILE A 168 -20.10 -2.92 -0.46
N GLU A 169 -21.14 -3.09 0.36
CA GLU A 169 -21.06 -2.82 1.79
C GLU A 169 -20.00 -3.74 2.44
N ARG A 170 -19.27 -3.16 3.38
CA ARG A 170 -18.23 -3.89 4.10
C ARG A 170 -18.87 -4.93 5.02
N PRO A 171 -18.57 -6.24 4.86
CA PRO A 171 -19.09 -7.26 5.75
C PRO A 171 -18.49 -7.12 7.15
N GLU A 172 -19.34 -7.27 8.16
CA GLU A 172 -18.91 -7.37 9.54
C GLU A 172 -18.29 -8.75 9.80
N VAL A 173 -17.05 -8.76 10.26
CA VAL A 173 -16.33 -10.00 10.57
C VAL A 173 -15.44 -9.82 11.81
N LYS A 174 -15.34 -10.87 12.61
CA LYS A 174 -14.35 -10.95 13.69
C LYS A 174 -12.97 -11.22 13.09
N ARG A 175 -12.03 -10.32 13.33
CA ARG A 175 -10.65 -10.42 12.84
C ARG A 175 -9.77 -11.11 13.88
N PRO A 176 -8.68 -11.79 13.46
CA PRO A 176 -7.68 -12.30 14.40
C PRO A 176 -7.13 -11.16 15.27
N GLN A 177 -6.96 -11.44 16.55
CA GLN A 177 -6.30 -10.50 17.47
C GLN A 177 -4.83 -10.37 17.08
N LEU A 178 -4.35 -9.13 17.07
CA LEU A 178 -2.95 -8.88 16.84
C LEU A 178 -2.21 -9.04 18.18
N PRO A 179 -1.15 -9.86 18.23
CA PRO A 179 -0.32 -9.92 19.43
C PRO A 179 0.28 -8.53 19.67
N GLY A 180 0.50 -8.19 20.95
CA GLY A 180 1.24 -6.99 21.30
C GLY A 180 2.59 -7.01 20.57
N SER A 181 2.98 -5.91 19.98
CA SER A 181 4.32 -5.80 19.41
C SER A 181 5.30 -5.53 20.54
N ASP A 182 6.08 -6.52 20.93
CA ASP A 182 7.34 -6.26 21.59
C ASP A 182 8.26 -5.63 20.54
N GLU A 183 8.53 -4.36 20.73
CA GLU A 183 9.44 -3.63 19.85
C GLU A 183 10.84 -3.86 20.37
N ASP A 184 11.63 -4.64 19.62
CA ASP A 184 13.01 -4.88 19.93
C ASP A 184 13.85 -3.66 19.55
N PHE A 185 14.86 -3.37 20.32
CA PHE A 185 15.91 -2.38 20.05
C PHE A 185 17.12 -2.69 20.95
N LEU A 186 18.27 -2.26 20.53
CA LEU A 186 19.49 -2.38 21.33
C LEU A 186 19.52 -1.31 22.43
N ASP A 187 19.92 -1.69 23.61
CA ASP A 187 20.22 -0.74 24.67
C ASP A 187 21.57 -0.04 24.44
N PHE A 188 21.89 0.93 25.28
CA PHE A 188 23.12 1.71 25.22
C PHE A 188 24.40 0.84 25.23
N LYS A 189 24.43 -0.24 26.01
CA LYS A 189 25.62 -1.12 26.12
C LYS A 189 25.71 -2.03 24.90
N GLU A 190 24.57 -2.55 24.43
CA GLU A 190 24.47 -3.38 23.24
C GLU A 190 24.86 -2.61 21.99
N ILE A 191 24.45 -1.32 21.85
CA ILE A 191 24.83 -0.47 20.70
C ILE A 191 26.35 -0.35 20.60
N LYS A 192 27.07 -0.14 21.70
CA LYS A 192 28.54 -0.06 21.68
C LYS A 192 29.18 -1.35 21.17
N LYS A 193 28.75 -2.51 21.69
CA LYS A 193 29.24 -3.82 21.26
C LYS A 193 28.94 -4.08 19.79
N PHE A 194 27.71 -3.73 19.37
CA PHE A 194 27.23 -3.93 18.03
C PHE A 194 28.01 -3.10 17.00
N VAL A 195 28.27 -1.81 17.28
CA VAL A 195 29.08 -0.94 16.41
C VAL A 195 30.50 -1.46 16.28
N ALA A 196 31.14 -1.84 17.40
CA ALA A 196 32.48 -2.42 17.35
C ALA A 196 32.52 -3.74 16.56
N ALA A 197 31.51 -4.58 16.66
CA ALA A 197 31.44 -5.83 15.91
C ALA A 197 31.11 -5.62 14.41
N ALA A 198 30.54 -4.49 14.05
CA ALA A 198 30.22 -4.14 12.67
C ALA A 198 31.42 -3.70 11.85
N GLU A 199 32.52 -3.33 12.49
CA GLU A 199 33.73 -2.85 11.84
C GLU A 199 34.29 -3.89 10.86
N GLY A 200 34.49 -3.46 9.61
CA GLY A 200 34.96 -4.31 8.50
C GLY A 200 33.92 -5.26 7.92
N ASP A 201 32.68 -5.27 8.41
CA ASP A 201 31.62 -6.08 7.84
C ASP A 201 31.04 -5.40 6.59
N SER A 202 30.69 -6.19 5.58
CA SER A 202 30.07 -5.68 4.34
C SER A 202 28.76 -4.90 4.55
N ALA A 203 28.10 -5.09 5.69
CA ALA A 203 26.89 -4.36 6.07
C ALA A 203 27.18 -3.11 6.95
N GLU A 204 28.44 -2.79 7.25
CA GLU A 204 28.82 -1.72 8.17
C GLU A 204 28.16 -0.39 7.79
N ALA A 205 28.28 0.06 6.54
CA ALA A 205 27.68 1.31 6.09
C ALA A 205 26.14 1.34 6.31
N ALA A 206 25.44 0.24 5.98
CA ALA A 206 24.00 0.14 6.19
C ALA A 206 23.60 0.18 7.67
N VAL A 207 24.41 -0.45 8.53
CA VAL A 207 24.22 -0.46 9.98
C VAL A 207 24.41 0.93 10.56
N LEU A 208 25.48 1.63 10.21
CA LEU A 208 25.75 2.97 10.70
C LEU A 208 24.66 3.95 10.25
N LEU A 209 24.21 3.86 8.98
CA LEU A 209 23.10 4.67 8.48
C LEU A 209 21.77 4.37 9.21
N ALA A 210 21.49 3.11 9.53
CA ALA A 210 20.31 2.76 10.33
C ALA A 210 20.37 3.36 11.76
N LEU A 211 21.57 3.38 12.37
CA LEU A 211 21.83 4.01 13.67
C LEU A 211 21.81 5.55 13.62
N HIS A 212 21.87 6.18 12.45
CA HIS A 212 21.53 7.59 12.25
C HIS A 212 20.02 7.83 12.16
N GLY A 213 19.18 6.80 12.36
CA GLY A 213 17.73 6.90 12.28
C GLY A 213 17.15 6.78 10.87
N LEU A 214 17.91 6.34 9.86
CA LEU A 214 17.40 6.16 8.49
C LEU A 214 16.59 4.87 8.36
N ARG A 215 15.55 4.91 7.48
CA ARG A 215 14.81 3.72 7.06
C ARG A 215 15.62 2.90 6.07
N THR A 216 15.37 1.59 6.01
CA THR A 216 16.02 0.73 5.01
C THR A 216 15.87 1.28 3.58
N SER A 217 14.68 1.72 3.21
CA SER A 217 14.43 2.28 1.88
C SER A 217 15.17 3.60 1.63
N GLU A 218 15.41 4.40 2.66
CA GLU A 218 16.16 5.65 2.59
C GLU A 218 17.65 5.40 2.38
N PHE A 219 18.29 4.57 3.22
CA PHE A 219 19.72 4.32 3.05
C PHE A 219 20.06 3.47 1.82
N MET A 220 19.14 2.64 1.34
CA MET A 220 19.32 1.93 0.06
C MET A 220 19.21 2.85 -1.16
N ASP A 221 18.57 4.01 -1.02
CA ASP A 221 18.48 5.02 -2.06
C ASP A 221 19.65 6.01 -2.06
N LEU A 222 20.30 6.17 -0.92
CA LEU A 222 21.27 7.21 -0.66
C LEU A 222 22.51 7.10 -1.57
N ASP A 223 22.83 8.20 -2.25
CA ASP A 223 24.04 8.38 -3.01
C ASP A 223 25.09 9.10 -2.14
N VAL A 224 26.37 8.79 -2.28
CA VAL A 224 27.46 9.42 -1.51
C VAL A 224 27.50 10.95 -1.68
N LYS A 225 27.05 11.47 -2.82
CA LYS A 225 26.91 12.92 -3.07
C LYS A 225 25.93 13.62 -2.14
N GLN A 226 25.03 12.87 -1.50
CA GLN A 226 24.07 13.39 -0.52
C GLN A 226 24.65 13.38 0.90
N ILE A 227 25.87 12.89 1.10
CA ILE A 227 26.57 12.84 2.37
C ILE A 227 27.74 13.82 2.33
N THR A 228 27.70 14.78 3.23
CA THR A 228 28.82 15.72 3.45
C THR A 228 29.53 15.36 4.74
N LYS A 229 30.64 16.06 5.06
CA LYS A 229 31.32 15.90 6.35
C LYS A 229 30.45 16.16 7.57
N ASP A 230 29.36 16.97 7.42
CA ASP A 230 28.54 17.44 8.52
C ASP A 230 27.15 16.77 8.56
N LYS A 231 26.60 16.34 7.39
CA LYS A 231 25.22 15.91 7.29
C LYS A 231 24.92 14.94 6.15
N ILE A 232 23.84 14.20 6.31
CA ILE A 232 23.20 13.31 5.35
C ILE A 232 21.91 13.96 4.87
N LYS A 233 21.74 14.19 3.56
CA LYS A 233 20.54 14.75 2.95
C LYS A 233 19.66 13.63 2.41
N ILE A 234 18.49 13.39 3.03
CA ILE A 234 17.54 12.35 2.61
C ILE A 234 16.50 12.97 1.69
N THR A 235 16.41 12.48 0.44
CA THR A 235 15.53 13.03 -0.60
C THR A 235 14.59 12.00 -1.21
N GLY A 236 14.91 10.70 -1.13
CA GLY A 236 14.20 9.63 -1.77
C GLY A 236 14.22 8.33 -0.98
N ALA A 237 13.65 7.31 -1.58
CA ALA A 237 13.63 5.96 -1.06
C ALA A 237 13.65 4.94 -2.20
N THR A 238 14.40 3.86 -2.05
CA THR A 238 14.39 2.72 -2.96
C THR A 238 13.46 1.63 -2.40
N VAL A 239 12.46 1.23 -3.18
CA VAL A 239 11.46 0.23 -2.78
C VAL A 239 11.28 -0.85 -3.85
N PRO A 240 10.93 -2.09 -3.46
CA PRO A 240 10.65 -3.13 -4.45
C PRO A 240 9.31 -2.90 -5.14
N ASN A 241 9.25 -3.08 -6.46
CA ASN A 241 8.03 -3.08 -7.26
C ASN A 241 7.42 -4.50 -7.39
N SER A 242 6.36 -4.64 -8.18
CA SER A 242 5.66 -5.91 -8.42
C SER A 242 6.54 -6.98 -9.08
N ASP A 243 7.57 -6.59 -9.83
CA ASP A 243 8.54 -7.48 -10.48
C ASP A 243 9.73 -7.84 -9.58
N ASN A 244 9.68 -7.47 -8.30
CA ASN A 244 10.78 -7.57 -7.35
C ASN A 244 12.04 -6.76 -7.73
N LYS A 245 11.92 -5.79 -8.63
CA LYS A 245 12.99 -4.84 -8.94
C LYS A 245 12.92 -3.67 -7.95
N TYR A 246 14.09 -3.21 -7.52
CA TYR A 246 14.19 -2.04 -6.66
C TYR A 246 14.14 -0.78 -7.51
N VAL A 247 13.17 0.07 -7.23
CA VAL A 247 12.92 1.31 -7.96
C VAL A 247 13.03 2.51 -7.02
N HIS A 248 13.57 3.61 -7.56
CA HIS A 248 13.57 4.88 -6.85
C HIS A 248 12.15 5.40 -6.71
N LYS A 249 11.86 5.97 -5.56
CA LYS A 249 10.61 6.67 -5.27
C LYS A 249 10.93 8.01 -4.65
N ASP A 250 10.50 9.07 -5.31
CA ASP A 250 10.47 10.39 -4.70
C ASP A 250 9.57 10.40 -3.47
N THR A 251 10.09 10.89 -2.35
CA THR A 251 9.34 10.98 -1.10
C THR A 251 8.39 12.18 -1.07
N ASN A 252 7.89 12.63 -2.20
CA ASN A 252 7.13 13.87 -2.37
C ASN A 252 5.78 13.95 -1.64
N LYS A 253 5.35 12.91 -0.92
CA LYS A 253 4.02 12.89 -0.29
C LYS A 253 3.98 13.26 1.21
N ASN A 254 5.13 13.36 1.90
CA ASN A 254 5.13 13.77 3.31
C ASN A 254 6.38 14.61 3.58
N ASP A 255 6.22 15.86 4.01
CA ASP A 255 7.30 16.80 4.38
C ASP A 255 8.31 16.21 5.40
N THR A 256 7.86 15.27 6.25
CA THR A 256 8.71 14.61 7.24
C THR A 256 9.72 13.61 6.67
N SER A 257 9.60 13.24 5.40
CA SER A 257 10.53 12.28 4.77
C SER A 257 11.78 12.94 4.19
N ARG A 258 11.68 14.20 3.77
CA ARG A 258 12.84 15.00 3.36
C ARG A 258 13.42 15.69 4.59
N ARG A 259 14.63 15.35 4.92
CA ARG A 259 15.31 15.89 6.09
C ARG A 259 16.83 15.83 5.92
N GLU A 260 17.50 16.60 6.74
CA GLU A 260 18.94 16.51 6.93
C GLU A 260 19.22 15.90 8.31
N VAL A 261 20.12 14.95 8.36
CA VAL A 261 20.55 14.28 9.59
C VAL A 261 22.04 14.58 9.78
N PRO A 262 22.46 15.12 10.93
CA PRO A 262 23.88 15.38 11.18
C PRO A 262 24.65 14.05 11.20
N ILE A 263 25.94 14.10 10.86
CA ILE A 263 26.84 12.96 11.03
C ILE A 263 27.03 12.72 12.53
N LEU A 264 26.48 11.62 13.05
CA LEU A 264 26.57 11.23 14.45
C LEU A 264 27.71 10.23 14.70
N ILE A 265 28.09 9.48 13.69
CA ILE A 265 29.11 8.43 13.75
C ILE A 265 30.17 8.74 12.69
N PRO A 266 31.31 9.37 13.04
CA PRO A 266 32.35 9.81 12.09
C PRO A 266 32.87 8.66 11.23
N ARG A 267 32.98 7.46 11.76
CA ARG A 267 33.38 6.23 11.05
C ARG A 267 32.63 6.01 9.74
N LEU A 268 31.38 6.48 9.63
CA LEU A 268 30.63 6.39 8.39
C LEU A 268 31.38 7.02 7.21
N LEU A 269 31.98 8.20 7.42
CA LEU A 269 32.68 8.93 6.35
C LEU A 269 33.96 8.21 5.85
N GLU A 270 34.56 7.40 6.69
CA GLU A 270 35.81 6.67 6.38
C GLU A 270 35.56 5.47 5.48
N ILE A 271 34.35 4.91 5.51
CA ILE A 271 33.99 3.65 4.83
C ILE A 271 33.11 3.83 3.60
N LEU A 272 32.70 5.08 3.30
CA LEU A 272 31.92 5.34 2.10
C LEU A 272 32.70 5.07 0.83
N PRO A 273 32.09 4.54 -0.24
CA PRO A 273 32.74 4.45 -1.53
C PRO A 273 32.98 5.86 -2.12
N GLU A 274 33.91 5.99 -3.04
CA GLU A 274 34.22 7.28 -3.69
C GLU A 274 33.06 7.87 -4.48
N SER A 275 32.19 7.02 -5.03
CA SER A 275 31.05 7.45 -5.82
C SER A 275 29.92 6.41 -5.81
N GLY A 276 28.72 6.84 -6.19
CA GLY A 276 27.54 5.98 -6.32
C GLY A 276 26.78 5.78 -5.02
N LYS A 277 26.16 4.62 -4.84
CA LYS A 277 25.34 4.32 -3.66
C LYS A 277 26.17 4.14 -2.40
N ALA A 278 25.76 4.77 -1.30
CA ALA A 278 26.40 4.62 0.01
C ALA A 278 26.34 3.17 0.54
N VAL A 279 25.30 2.42 0.16
CA VAL A 279 25.16 0.98 0.45
C VAL A 279 25.11 0.22 -0.86
N THR A 280 26.14 -0.57 -1.12
CA THR A 280 26.34 -1.29 -2.39
C THR A 280 25.82 -2.72 -2.39
N ILE A 281 25.48 -3.27 -1.21
CA ILE A 281 24.99 -4.63 -1.06
C ILE A 281 23.46 -4.71 -1.14
N HIS A 282 22.94 -5.86 -1.57
CA HIS A 282 21.50 -6.07 -1.69
C HIS A 282 20.79 -6.04 -0.31
N PRO A 283 19.53 -5.57 -0.18
CA PRO A 283 18.80 -5.51 1.10
C PRO A 283 18.73 -6.83 1.88
N SER A 284 18.66 -7.97 1.19
CA SER A 284 18.71 -9.28 1.86
C SER A 284 20.08 -9.57 2.47
N SER A 285 21.16 -9.05 1.88
CA SER A 285 22.52 -9.16 2.42
C SER A 285 22.70 -8.24 3.62
N VAL A 286 22.11 -7.03 3.60
CA VAL A 286 22.04 -6.16 4.79
C VAL A 286 21.41 -6.90 5.96
N ARG A 287 20.24 -7.54 5.74
CA ARG A 287 19.57 -8.31 6.79
C ARG A 287 20.45 -9.41 7.38
N ARG A 288 21.10 -10.20 6.52
CA ARG A 288 22.01 -11.27 6.96
C ARG A 288 23.25 -10.72 7.67
N GLY A 289 23.78 -9.59 7.20
CA GLY A 289 24.87 -8.88 7.85
C GLY A 289 24.51 -8.44 9.27
N ILE A 290 23.36 -7.79 9.45
CA ILE A 290 22.88 -7.38 10.78
C ILE A 290 22.78 -8.60 11.72
N GLN A 291 22.19 -9.70 11.26
CA GLN A 291 22.07 -10.93 12.06
C GLN A 291 23.44 -11.49 12.46
N ARG A 292 24.40 -11.52 11.54
CA ARG A 292 25.79 -11.96 11.79
C ARG A 292 26.49 -11.06 12.81
N ILE A 293 26.32 -9.72 12.67
CA ILE A 293 26.90 -8.74 13.60
C ILE A 293 26.27 -8.89 14.99
N CYS A 294 24.95 -9.09 15.12
CA CYS A 294 24.30 -9.37 16.41
C CYS A 294 24.90 -10.60 17.09
N SER A 295 25.09 -11.68 16.33
CA SER A 295 25.69 -12.93 16.86
C SER A 295 27.14 -12.71 17.28
N LYS A 296 27.96 -12.01 16.47
CA LYS A 296 29.37 -11.67 16.79
C LYS A 296 29.48 -10.80 18.04
N ALA A 297 28.56 -9.84 18.20
CA ALA A 297 28.50 -8.94 19.35
C ALA A 297 27.88 -9.58 20.60
N SER A 298 27.25 -10.74 20.48
CA SER A 298 26.43 -11.38 21.54
C SER A 298 25.39 -10.42 22.12
N VAL A 299 24.62 -9.78 21.22
CA VAL A 299 23.51 -8.86 21.55
C VAL A 299 22.18 -9.36 21.02
N THR A 300 21.10 -8.70 21.43
CA THR A 300 19.74 -8.98 20.96
C THR A 300 19.67 -9.00 19.43
N GLN A 301 19.00 -10.00 18.86
CA GLN A 301 18.79 -10.08 17.42
C GLN A 301 17.81 -8.99 16.97
N VAL A 302 18.27 -8.12 16.07
CA VAL A 302 17.51 -6.96 15.60
C VAL A 302 17.48 -6.92 14.07
N SER A 303 16.52 -6.18 13.54
CA SER A 303 16.42 -5.83 12.13
C SER A 303 16.94 -4.40 11.87
N ALA A 304 17.07 -4.01 10.61
CA ALA A 304 17.42 -2.62 10.26
C ALA A 304 16.40 -1.60 10.81
N HIS A 305 15.12 -1.99 10.94
CA HIS A 305 14.11 -1.11 11.53
C HIS A 305 14.29 -0.98 13.05
N ASP A 306 14.73 -2.03 13.71
CA ASP A 306 15.01 -2.02 15.14
C ASP A 306 16.30 -1.25 15.47
N LEU A 307 17.30 -1.25 14.56
CA LEU A 307 18.47 -0.35 14.67
C LEU A 307 18.06 1.13 14.61
N ARG A 308 17.10 1.47 13.76
CA ARG A 308 16.52 2.82 13.77
C ARG A 308 15.77 3.14 15.08
N ARG A 309 15.14 2.14 15.72
CA ARG A 309 14.58 2.29 17.07
C ARG A 309 15.68 2.43 18.12
N SER A 310 16.81 1.74 17.93
CA SER A 310 17.98 1.86 18.80
C SER A 310 18.59 3.27 18.78
N PHE A 311 18.48 4.00 17.65
CA PHE A 311 18.78 5.44 17.63
C PHE A 311 17.93 6.21 18.65
N ALA A 312 16.62 5.97 18.72
CA ALA A 312 15.76 6.63 19.72
C ALA A 312 16.08 6.16 21.16
N SER A 313 16.46 4.89 21.35
CA SER A 313 16.90 4.36 22.63
C SER A 313 18.17 5.08 23.13
N LEU A 314 19.14 5.28 22.23
CA LEU A 314 20.37 6.01 22.54
C LEU A 314 20.07 7.50 22.84
N ALA A 315 19.22 8.14 22.04
CA ALA A 315 18.78 9.53 22.25
C ALA A 315 18.16 9.72 23.64
N PHE A 316 17.27 8.80 24.06
CA PHE A 316 16.74 8.81 25.42
C PHE A 316 17.81 8.72 26.50
N HIS A 317 18.76 7.80 26.34
CA HIS A 317 19.87 7.62 27.27
C HIS A 317 20.73 8.90 27.38
N LEU A 318 20.97 9.57 26.26
CA LEU A 318 21.71 10.83 26.18
C LEU A 318 20.87 12.07 26.54
N LYS A 319 19.62 11.87 26.99
CA LYS A 319 18.71 12.94 27.44
C LYS A 319 18.27 13.91 26.33
N TRP A 320 18.22 13.45 25.09
CA TRP A 320 17.62 14.22 24.01
C TRP A 320 16.10 14.37 24.24
N ASP A 321 15.56 15.51 23.83
CA ASP A 321 14.11 15.65 23.81
C ASP A 321 13.47 14.78 22.72
N ALA A 322 12.21 14.42 22.94
CA ALA A 322 11.50 13.51 22.06
C ALA A 322 11.21 14.15 20.68
N GLU A 323 11.06 15.47 20.61
CA GLU A 323 10.77 16.16 19.35
C GLU A 323 12.00 16.22 18.45
N THR A 324 13.17 16.55 18.97
CA THR A 324 14.45 16.47 18.24
C THR A 324 14.69 15.06 17.73
N THR A 325 14.46 14.05 18.57
CA THR A 325 14.59 12.64 18.17
C THR A 325 13.60 12.28 17.05
N ARG A 326 12.36 12.74 17.13
CA ARG A 326 11.33 12.54 16.10
C ARG A 326 11.74 13.15 14.77
N GLN A 327 12.19 14.40 14.77
CA GLN A 327 12.58 15.15 13.57
C GLN A 327 13.75 14.49 12.87
N LEU A 328 14.86 14.25 13.56
CA LEU A 328 16.06 13.63 13.00
C LEU A 328 15.79 12.20 12.53
N GLY A 329 15.04 11.42 13.29
CA GLY A 329 14.60 10.10 12.88
C GLY A 329 13.53 10.12 11.76
N GLY A 330 12.86 11.25 11.51
CA GLY A 330 11.80 11.35 10.49
C GLY A 330 10.57 10.50 10.81
N TRP A 331 10.14 10.44 12.06
CA TRP A 331 8.85 9.88 12.43
C TRP A 331 7.73 10.91 12.24
N LYS A 332 6.57 10.44 11.78
CA LYS A 332 5.42 11.31 11.48
C LYS A 332 4.87 11.96 12.75
N ASN A 333 4.81 11.20 13.84
CA ASN A 333 4.33 11.64 15.16
C ASN A 333 5.26 11.13 16.27
N LEU A 334 5.04 11.62 17.49
CA LEU A 334 5.79 11.26 18.68
C LEU A 334 5.46 9.84 19.22
N ASP A 335 4.40 9.18 18.74
CA ASP A 335 3.91 7.94 19.36
C ASP A 335 4.98 6.85 19.44
N VAL A 336 5.75 6.67 18.35
CA VAL A 336 6.82 5.66 18.30
C VAL A 336 7.96 6.03 19.26
N VAL A 337 8.39 7.29 19.26
CA VAL A 337 9.45 7.79 20.15
C VAL A 337 9.03 7.66 21.60
N ASN A 338 7.82 8.14 21.93
CA ASN A 338 7.28 8.07 23.27
C ASN A 338 7.08 6.63 23.77
N LYS A 339 6.76 5.70 22.86
CA LYS A 339 6.64 4.28 23.23
C LYS A 339 7.99 3.69 23.63
N ILE A 340 9.06 4.00 22.88
CA ILE A 340 10.43 3.60 23.20
C ILE A 340 10.86 4.25 24.52
N TYR A 341 10.62 5.55 24.68
CA TYR A 341 10.99 6.29 25.88
C TYR A 341 10.29 5.75 27.13
N ARG A 342 9.00 5.43 27.05
CA ARG A 342 8.26 4.80 28.15
C ARG A 342 8.80 3.44 28.52
N LYS A 343 9.07 2.55 27.52
CA LYS A 343 9.64 1.22 27.77
C LYS A 343 10.99 1.31 28.50
N LEU A 344 11.83 2.29 28.15
CA LEU A 344 13.12 2.52 28.80
C LEU A 344 12.96 3.13 30.20
N ALA A 345 12.05 4.10 30.34
CA ALA A 345 11.76 4.71 31.64
C ALA A 345 11.20 3.69 32.64
N ASP A 346 10.34 2.78 32.19
CA ASP A 346 9.81 1.69 33.03
C ASP A 346 10.92 0.71 33.47
N ALA A 347 11.88 0.40 32.61
CA ALA A 347 13.04 -0.41 32.97
C ALA A 347 13.94 0.28 34.00
N ASP A 348 14.07 1.63 33.93
CA ASP A 348 14.85 2.42 34.87
C ASP A 348 14.12 2.74 36.18
N LYS A 349 12.82 2.54 36.27
CA LYS A 349 11.96 2.90 37.40
C LYS A 349 12.49 2.39 38.75
N ASN A 350 12.90 1.12 38.81
CA ASN A 350 13.43 0.55 40.05
C ASN A 350 14.76 1.23 40.51
N ARG A 351 15.58 1.63 39.52
CA ARG A 351 16.83 2.38 39.79
C ARG A 351 16.51 3.77 40.35
N ASP A 352 15.55 4.45 39.80
CA ASP A 352 15.17 5.81 40.18
C ASP A 352 14.42 5.82 41.53
N VAL A 353 13.59 4.79 41.80
CA VAL A 353 13.00 4.57 43.13
C VAL A 353 14.09 4.42 44.20
N LYS A 354 15.13 3.60 43.95
CA LYS A 354 16.25 3.44 44.88
C LYS A 354 17.01 4.75 45.11
N LYS A 355 17.16 5.60 44.10
CA LYS A 355 17.79 6.92 44.25
C LYS A 355 16.94 7.82 45.16
N MET A 356 15.62 7.84 44.99
CA MET A 356 14.70 8.60 45.80
C MET A 356 14.73 8.11 47.25
N GLN A 357 14.70 6.78 47.46
CA GLN A 357 14.82 6.19 48.80
C GLN A 357 16.14 6.60 49.49
N LYS A 358 17.27 6.57 48.78
CA LYS A 358 18.55 7.04 49.33
C LYS A 358 18.57 8.52 49.68
N PHE A 359 17.84 9.35 48.95
CA PHE A 359 17.75 10.77 49.25
C PHE A 359 17.05 11.02 50.61
N TYR A 360 15.99 10.28 50.90
CA TYR A 360 15.24 10.39 52.15
C TYR A 360 15.85 9.62 53.33
N GLN A 361 16.88 8.82 53.11
CA GLN A 361 17.60 8.10 54.17
C GLN A 361 18.80 8.89 54.71
N LYS A 362 19.09 10.07 54.15
CA LYS A 362 20.07 11.03 54.64
C LYS A 362 19.39 12.06 55.53
#